data_c1dd38d577df44b16591b36ebfd176a6
#
_entry.id   c1dd38d577df44b16591b36ebfd176a6
#
_cell.length_a   1.000
_cell.length_b   1.000
_cell.length_c   1.000
_cell.angle_alpha   90.00
_cell.angle_beta   90.00
_cell.angle_gamma   90.00
#
_symmetry.space_group_name_H-M   'P 1'
#
loop_
_entity.id
_entity.type
_entity.pdbx_description
1 polymer ?
#
loop_
_entity_poly.entity_id
_entity_poly.type
_entity_poly.pdbx_seq_one_letter_code
_entity_poly.pdbx_strand_id
1 'polypeptide(L)'
;GAKIEALLDGLPDGTLLALDEAYIEFAPDGTAPQIDPEDPRVIRFRTFSKAYGMAGARVGYGIAASDLISSFNKVRNHFGMSRIAQAGALAALEDQVWLDDVVAKVATARARIGDIARAHGLTPLPSATNFVTVDCGEDGAFAKRVLDALVADGVFVRMPFVAPGNRAIRVGTGRKEDLDVFEAALPHALKAARE
;
A
#
# COMPACT_ATOMS: atom_id res chain seq x y z
N GLY A 1 13.09 0.12 9.96
CA GLY A 1 14.38 -0.44 9.50
C GLY A 1 14.92 -1.48 10.48
N ALA A 2 15.26 -1.09 11.70
CA ALA A 2 16.01 -1.93 12.66
C ALA A 2 15.46 -3.35 12.89
N LYS A 3 14.14 -3.56 12.88
CA LYS A 3 13.57 -4.90 13.01
C LYS A 3 13.86 -5.80 11.80
N ILE A 4 13.97 -5.23 10.61
CA ILE A 4 14.30 -5.96 9.38
C ILE A 4 15.80 -6.28 9.38
N GLU A 5 16.63 -5.36 9.85
CA GLU A 5 18.08 -5.58 10.01
C GLU A 5 18.34 -6.72 10.99
N ALA A 6 17.68 -6.70 12.16
CA ALA A 6 17.78 -7.79 13.14
C ALA A 6 17.24 -9.14 12.61
N LEU A 7 16.20 -9.12 11.76
CA LEU A 7 15.73 -10.32 11.06
C LEU A 7 16.79 -10.86 10.11
N LEU A 8 17.43 -9.99 9.34
CA LEU A 8 18.48 -10.37 8.39
C LEU A 8 19.68 -11.01 9.08
N ASP A 9 20.08 -10.49 10.26
CA ASP A 9 21.16 -11.04 11.06
C ASP A 9 20.86 -12.45 11.60
N GLY A 10 19.58 -12.76 11.79
CA GLY A 10 19.11 -14.07 12.29
C GLY A 10 18.70 -15.06 11.20
N LEU A 11 18.87 -14.74 9.91
CA LEU A 11 18.48 -15.66 8.84
C LEU A 11 19.40 -16.88 8.77
N PRO A 12 18.84 -18.10 8.58
CA PRO A 12 19.65 -19.28 8.31
C PRO A 12 20.48 -19.14 7.03
N ASP A 13 21.61 -19.84 6.98
CA ASP A 13 22.47 -19.89 5.81
C ASP A 13 21.68 -20.33 4.56
N GLY A 14 21.94 -19.69 3.43
CA GLY A 14 21.26 -19.96 2.16
C GLY A 14 19.84 -19.41 2.04
N THR A 15 19.36 -18.65 3.04
CA THR A 15 18.06 -17.98 2.98
C THR A 15 18.18 -16.62 2.29
N LEU A 16 17.22 -16.32 1.40
CA LEU A 16 17.10 -15.03 0.73
C LEU A 16 15.92 -14.24 1.33
N LEU A 17 16.16 -13.01 1.76
CA LEU A 17 15.14 -12.07 2.17
C LEU A 17 14.60 -11.33 0.94
N ALA A 18 13.33 -11.58 0.60
CA ALA A 18 12.59 -10.80 -0.39
C ALA A 18 11.80 -9.69 0.33
N LEU A 19 12.27 -8.45 0.23
CA LEU A 19 11.69 -7.29 0.91
C LEU A 19 10.80 -6.51 -0.04
N ASP A 20 9.48 -6.58 0.18
CA ASP A 20 8.51 -5.81 -0.61
C ASP A 20 8.39 -4.39 -0.04
N GLU A 21 8.92 -3.41 -0.77
CA GLU A 21 8.90 -1.99 -0.45
C GLU A 21 7.90 -1.21 -1.34
N ALA A 22 6.83 -1.84 -1.80
CA ALA A 22 5.87 -1.23 -2.74
C ALA A 22 5.18 0.04 -2.21
N TYR A 23 5.26 0.32 -0.92
CA TYR A 23 4.67 1.50 -0.28
C TYR A 23 5.69 2.36 0.46
N ILE A 24 6.98 2.15 0.24
CA ILE A 24 8.03 2.77 1.05
C ILE A 24 8.03 4.31 0.94
N GLU A 25 7.64 4.85 -0.20
CA GLU A 25 7.56 6.31 -0.42
C GLU A 25 6.52 6.99 0.49
N PHE A 26 5.52 6.24 0.98
CA PHE A 26 4.49 6.75 1.91
C PHE A 26 4.84 6.54 3.38
N ALA A 27 5.89 5.80 3.65
CA ALA A 27 6.28 5.43 5.01
C ALA A 27 7.09 6.55 5.68
N PRO A 28 7.03 6.67 7.01
CA PRO A 28 7.89 7.60 7.74
C PRO A 28 9.38 7.33 7.51
N ASP A 29 10.18 8.37 7.65
CA ASP A 29 11.64 8.27 7.63
C ASP A 29 12.14 7.19 8.61
N GLY A 30 13.18 6.47 8.22
CA GLY A 30 13.75 5.37 9.01
C GLY A 30 12.96 4.04 8.94
N THR A 31 11.87 3.97 8.16
CA THR A 31 11.15 2.71 7.91
C THR A 31 11.97 1.76 7.03
N ALA A 32 12.62 2.30 5.99
CA ALA A 32 13.53 1.51 5.15
C ALA A 32 14.75 1.07 5.97
N PRO A 33 15.14 -0.23 5.89
CA PRO A 33 16.35 -0.71 6.56
C PRO A 33 17.61 -0.16 5.90
N GLN A 34 18.65 0.03 6.71
CA GLN A 34 20.00 0.39 6.24
C GLN A 34 20.75 -0.91 5.89
N ILE A 35 20.48 -1.44 4.70
CA ILE A 35 21.09 -2.68 4.19
C ILE A 35 21.96 -2.32 3.00
N ASP A 36 23.17 -2.88 2.95
CA ASP A 36 24.07 -2.78 1.80
C ASP A 36 23.35 -3.34 0.56
N PRO A 37 23.22 -2.56 -0.53
CA PRO A 37 22.64 -3.06 -1.78
C PRO A 37 23.36 -4.28 -2.37
N GLU A 38 24.62 -4.49 -2.02
CA GLU A 38 25.43 -5.65 -2.44
C GLU A 38 25.35 -6.85 -1.45
N ASP A 39 24.52 -6.79 -0.39
CA ASP A 39 24.29 -7.96 0.47
C ASP A 39 23.61 -9.08 -0.34
N PRO A 40 24.29 -10.23 -0.54
CA PRO A 40 23.76 -11.31 -1.40
C PRO A 40 22.52 -12.01 -0.81
N ARG A 41 22.16 -11.70 0.43
CA ARG A 41 21.00 -12.30 1.12
C ARG A 41 19.73 -11.52 0.94
N VAL A 42 19.74 -10.34 0.30
CA VAL A 42 18.57 -9.44 0.22
C VAL A 42 18.26 -9.04 -1.21
N ILE A 43 16.98 -9.08 -1.55
CA ILE A 43 16.43 -8.38 -2.70
C ILE A 43 15.28 -7.47 -2.25
N ARG A 44 15.32 -6.19 -2.65
CA ARG A 44 14.29 -5.19 -2.37
C ARG A 44 13.49 -4.93 -3.62
N PHE A 45 12.16 -4.95 -3.53
CA PHE A 45 11.27 -4.72 -4.65
C PHE A 45 10.54 -3.39 -4.48
N ARG A 46 10.61 -2.52 -5.49
CA ARG A 46 9.92 -1.24 -5.56
C ARG A 46 9.06 -1.12 -6.81
N THR A 47 8.09 -0.25 -6.80
CA THR A 47 7.13 -0.12 -7.90
C THR A 47 6.79 1.34 -8.19
N PHE A 48 6.54 1.64 -9.45
CA PHE A 48 5.95 2.91 -9.88
C PHE A 48 4.41 2.89 -9.82
N SER A 49 3.80 1.77 -9.43
CA SER A 49 2.34 1.58 -9.41
C SER A 49 1.62 2.34 -8.30
N LYS A 50 2.32 2.84 -7.27
CA LYS A 50 1.72 3.46 -6.07
C LYS A 50 2.00 4.96 -6.03
N ALA A 51 3.03 5.40 -5.34
CA ALA A 51 3.34 6.82 -5.15
C ALA A 51 3.51 7.57 -6.47
N TYR A 52 4.10 6.95 -7.47
CA TYR A 52 4.29 7.54 -8.80
C TYR A 52 3.04 7.49 -9.71
N GLY A 53 1.95 6.88 -9.29
CA GLY A 53 0.69 6.87 -10.05
C GLY A 53 0.69 6.05 -11.35
N MET A 54 1.71 5.22 -11.60
CA MET A 54 1.91 4.53 -12.89
C MET A 54 1.46 3.06 -12.88
N ALA A 55 0.39 2.73 -12.17
CA ALA A 55 -0.09 1.35 -12.05
C ALA A 55 -0.35 0.68 -13.41
N GLY A 56 -0.88 1.43 -14.40
CA GLY A 56 -1.16 0.95 -15.74
C GLY A 56 0.09 0.68 -16.60
N ALA A 57 1.23 1.31 -16.28
CA ALA A 57 2.48 1.15 -17.03
C ALA A 57 3.19 -0.18 -16.74
N ARG A 58 2.82 -0.90 -15.67
CA ARG A 58 3.36 -2.20 -15.27
C ARG A 58 4.89 -2.18 -15.11
N VAL A 59 5.42 -1.20 -14.38
CA VAL A 59 6.85 -1.01 -14.16
C VAL A 59 7.19 -1.00 -12.67
N GLY A 60 8.28 -1.65 -12.34
CA GLY A 60 8.90 -1.71 -11.02
C GLY A 60 10.36 -2.12 -11.16
N TYR A 61 11.09 -2.17 -10.07
CA TYR A 61 12.49 -2.53 -10.08
C TYR A 61 12.88 -3.31 -8.82
N GLY A 62 13.94 -4.10 -8.95
CA GLY A 62 14.61 -4.78 -7.86
C GLY A 62 15.98 -4.17 -7.59
N ILE A 63 16.38 -4.12 -6.33
CA ILE A 63 17.70 -3.69 -5.86
C ILE A 63 18.30 -4.87 -5.11
N ALA A 64 19.42 -5.39 -5.57
CA ALA A 64 20.15 -6.50 -4.93
C ALA A 64 21.58 -6.58 -5.49
N ALA A 65 22.40 -7.45 -4.91
CA ALA A 65 23.75 -7.77 -5.40
C ALA A 65 23.73 -8.15 -6.88
N SER A 66 24.74 -7.74 -7.61
CA SER A 66 24.87 -7.90 -9.08
C SER A 66 24.63 -9.33 -9.58
N ASP A 67 25.17 -10.33 -8.88
CA ASP A 67 25.02 -11.74 -9.25
C ASP A 67 23.58 -12.22 -9.12
N LEU A 68 22.86 -11.73 -8.08
CA LEU A 68 21.43 -12.04 -7.88
C LEU A 68 20.59 -11.42 -8.99
N ILE A 69 20.82 -10.13 -9.30
CA ILE A 69 20.12 -9.43 -10.41
C ILE A 69 20.40 -10.12 -11.74
N SER A 70 21.64 -10.54 -12.02
CA SER A 70 22.01 -11.25 -13.22
C SER A 70 21.22 -12.58 -13.40
N SER A 71 20.84 -13.22 -12.30
CA SER A 71 20.04 -14.43 -12.33
C SER A 71 18.61 -14.20 -12.86
N PHE A 72 18.02 -13.02 -12.65
CA PHE A 72 16.72 -12.67 -13.23
C PHE A 72 16.75 -12.60 -14.75
N ASN A 73 17.89 -12.26 -15.36
CA ASN A 73 18.03 -12.23 -16.81
C ASN A 73 17.86 -13.62 -17.47
N LYS A 74 18.00 -14.70 -16.69
CA LYS A 74 17.79 -16.08 -17.18
C LYS A 74 16.32 -16.45 -17.32
N VAL A 75 15.43 -15.77 -16.57
CA VAL A 75 14.01 -16.14 -16.47
C VAL A 75 13.04 -15.02 -16.85
N ARG A 76 13.47 -13.76 -16.84
CA ARG A 76 12.60 -12.64 -17.18
C ARG A 76 12.19 -12.63 -18.65
N ASN A 77 11.00 -12.12 -18.94
CA ASN A 77 10.63 -11.80 -20.32
C ASN A 77 11.45 -10.59 -20.80
N HIS A 78 12.30 -10.75 -21.79
CA HIS A 78 13.16 -9.71 -22.34
C HIS A 78 12.39 -8.53 -22.93
N PHE A 79 11.17 -8.77 -23.44
CA PHE A 79 10.30 -7.76 -24.05
C PHE A 79 9.13 -7.37 -23.15
N GLY A 80 9.13 -7.76 -21.87
CA GLY A 80 8.03 -7.56 -20.93
C GLY A 80 7.78 -6.10 -20.54
N MET A 81 8.76 -5.20 -20.78
CA MET A 81 8.65 -3.78 -20.44
C MET A 81 8.73 -2.92 -21.72
N SER A 82 7.68 -2.14 -21.99
CA SER A 82 7.64 -1.24 -23.14
C SER A 82 8.60 -0.05 -23.00
N ARG A 83 9.06 0.52 -24.11
CA ARG A 83 9.88 1.75 -24.09
C ARG A 83 9.15 2.93 -23.48
N ILE A 84 7.82 3.01 -23.68
CA ILE A 84 6.98 4.07 -23.09
C ILE A 84 6.99 3.95 -21.56
N ALA A 85 6.83 2.74 -21.01
CA ALA A 85 6.90 2.51 -19.57
C ALA A 85 8.26 2.88 -18.99
N GLN A 86 9.37 2.56 -19.68
CA GLN A 86 10.71 2.90 -19.26
C GLN A 86 10.94 4.42 -19.25
N ALA A 87 10.59 5.12 -20.33
CA ALA A 87 10.71 6.57 -20.42
C ALA A 87 9.84 7.29 -19.39
N GLY A 88 8.60 6.81 -19.19
CA GLY A 88 7.71 7.35 -18.16
C GLY A 88 8.23 7.12 -16.76
N ALA A 89 8.81 5.95 -16.47
CA ALA A 89 9.39 5.66 -15.15
C ALA A 89 10.61 6.56 -14.85
N LEU A 90 11.47 6.80 -15.86
CA LEU A 90 12.61 7.70 -15.71
C LEU A 90 12.13 9.13 -15.41
N ALA A 91 11.19 9.64 -16.19
CA ALA A 91 10.64 10.97 -15.97
C ALA A 91 9.97 11.11 -14.60
N ALA A 92 9.21 10.08 -14.16
CA ALA A 92 8.58 10.07 -12.86
C ALA A 92 9.59 10.01 -11.70
N LEU A 93 10.70 9.30 -11.88
CA LEU A 93 11.78 9.24 -10.89
C LEU A 93 12.51 10.60 -10.75
N GLU A 94 12.59 11.38 -11.80
CA GLU A 94 13.21 12.71 -11.80
C GLU A 94 12.27 13.79 -11.22
N ASP A 95 10.95 13.58 -11.20
CA ASP A 95 9.96 14.53 -10.68
C ASP A 95 9.70 14.33 -9.18
N GLN A 96 10.70 14.68 -8.37
CA GLN A 96 10.60 14.56 -6.92
C GLN A 96 9.62 15.56 -6.31
N VAL A 97 9.42 16.72 -6.93
CA VAL A 97 8.45 17.74 -6.46
C VAL A 97 7.03 17.20 -6.51
N TRP A 98 6.68 16.51 -7.60
CA TRP A 98 5.38 15.85 -7.72
C TRP A 98 5.24 14.70 -6.72
N LEU A 99 6.28 13.90 -6.53
CA LEU A 99 6.28 12.79 -5.57
C LEU A 99 6.01 13.28 -4.15
N ASP A 100 6.72 14.33 -3.71
CA ASP A 100 6.56 14.91 -2.38
C ASP A 100 5.14 15.45 -2.16
N ASP A 101 4.56 16.13 -3.17
CA ASP A 101 3.18 16.62 -3.13
C ASP A 101 2.17 15.46 -2.99
N VAL A 102 2.35 14.37 -3.75
CA VAL A 102 1.50 13.17 -3.65
C VAL A 102 1.61 12.53 -2.27
N VAL A 103 2.81 12.37 -1.74
CA VAL A 103 3.05 11.79 -0.41
C VAL A 103 2.36 12.62 0.68
N ALA A 104 2.46 13.95 0.61
CA ALA A 104 1.79 14.86 1.55
C ALA A 104 0.24 14.77 1.46
N LYS A 105 -0.30 14.73 0.25
CA LYS A 105 -1.75 14.55 0.01
C LYS A 105 -2.25 13.21 0.54
N VAL A 106 -1.51 12.13 0.33
CA VAL A 106 -1.85 10.80 0.85
C VAL A 106 -1.80 10.78 2.37
N ALA A 107 -0.83 11.43 3.01
CA ALA A 107 -0.76 11.54 4.47
C ALA A 107 -1.98 12.28 5.03
N THR A 108 -2.38 13.39 4.41
CA THR A 108 -3.58 14.16 4.78
C THR A 108 -4.86 13.33 4.62
N ALA A 109 -4.99 12.61 3.50
CA ALA A 109 -6.16 11.75 3.24
C ALA A 109 -6.24 10.58 4.25
N ARG A 110 -5.11 9.96 4.61
CA ARG A 110 -5.05 8.92 5.66
C ARG A 110 -5.54 9.44 7.00
N ALA A 111 -5.07 10.61 7.42
CA ALA A 111 -5.49 11.24 8.67
C ALA A 111 -7.00 11.45 8.66
N ARG A 112 -7.56 12.04 7.58
CA ARG A 112 -8.99 12.27 7.44
C ARG A 112 -9.82 10.99 7.49
N ILE A 113 -9.41 9.91 6.79
CA ILE A 113 -10.11 8.61 6.87
C ILE A 113 -10.12 8.12 8.32
N GLY A 114 -9.02 8.28 9.05
CA GLY A 114 -8.94 7.92 10.46
C GLY A 114 -9.89 8.73 11.32
N ASP A 115 -10.03 10.03 11.07
CA ASP A 115 -10.94 10.92 11.82
C ASP A 115 -12.42 10.56 11.54
N ILE A 116 -12.77 10.33 10.26
CA ILE A 116 -14.11 9.87 9.88
C ILE A 116 -14.43 8.54 10.59
N ALA A 117 -13.53 7.57 10.57
CA ALA A 117 -13.75 6.29 11.24
C ALA A 117 -14.00 6.45 12.74
N ARG A 118 -13.15 7.23 13.43
CA ARG A 118 -13.29 7.50 14.89
C ARG A 118 -14.58 8.22 15.23
N ALA A 119 -15.00 9.18 14.42
CA ALA A 119 -16.25 9.90 14.62
C ALA A 119 -17.50 9.00 14.61
N HIS A 120 -17.39 7.83 13.94
CA HIS A 120 -18.47 6.82 13.88
C HIS A 120 -18.20 5.59 14.77
N GLY A 121 -17.28 5.67 15.72
CA GLY A 121 -17.00 4.60 16.69
C GLY A 121 -16.21 3.41 16.12
N LEU A 122 -15.62 3.56 14.93
CA LEU A 122 -14.76 2.56 14.31
C LEU A 122 -13.29 2.77 14.66
N THR A 123 -12.47 1.72 14.53
CA THR A 123 -11.05 1.77 14.88
C THR A 123 -10.17 1.76 13.62
N PRO A 124 -9.58 2.89 13.21
CA PRO A 124 -8.60 2.90 12.13
C PRO A 124 -7.29 2.28 12.60
N LEU A 125 -6.76 1.33 11.84
CA LEU A 125 -5.43 0.76 12.10
C LEU A 125 -4.33 1.69 11.59
N PRO A 126 -3.16 1.73 12.22
CA PRO A 126 -1.99 2.47 11.71
C PRO A 126 -1.66 2.07 10.28
N SER A 127 -1.42 3.06 9.43
CA SER A 127 -1.10 2.83 8.02
C SER A 127 0.06 3.72 7.54
N ALA A 128 0.94 3.11 6.75
CA ALA A 128 1.99 3.77 5.98
C ALA A 128 1.81 3.49 4.47
N THR A 129 0.57 3.28 4.03
CA THR A 129 0.22 2.98 2.63
C THR A 129 -0.73 4.04 2.07
N ASN A 130 -1.24 3.86 0.87
CA ASN A 130 -2.28 4.70 0.28
C ASN A 130 -3.71 4.20 0.58
N PHE A 131 -3.90 3.55 1.73
CA PHE A 131 -5.21 3.15 2.26
C PHE A 131 -5.17 3.07 3.78
N VAL A 132 -6.34 3.05 4.41
CA VAL A 132 -6.51 2.78 5.83
C VAL A 132 -7.41 1.56 6.00
N THR A 133 -6.98 0.61 6.84
CA THR A 133 -7.83 -0.49 7.28
C THR A 133 -8.58 -0.01 8.51
N VAL A 134 -9.91 -0.12 8.48
CA VAL A 134 -10.81 0.33 9.55
C VAL A 134 -11.53 -0.88 10.11
N ASP A 135 -11.25 -1.23 11.37
CA ASP A 135 -11.95 -2.29 12.09
C ASP A 135 -13.39 -1.82 12.39
N CYS A 136 -14.36 -2.60 11.97
CA CYS A 136 -15.78 -2.29 12.14
C CYS A 136 -16.31 -2.61 13.55
N GLY A 137 -15.48 -3.15 14.44
CA GLY A 137 -15.82 -3.40 15.85
C GLY A 137 -16.60 -4.68 16.12
N GLU A 138 -17.14 -5.34 15.09
CA GLU A 138 -17.92 -6.57 15.17
C GLU A 138 -17.25 -7.70 14.34
N ASP A 139 -18.01 -8.66 13.86
CA ASP A 139 -17.50 -9.79 13.08
C ASP A 139 -17.36 -9.51 11.57
N GLY A 140 -16.91 -10.51 10.81
CA GLY A 140 -16.74 -10.39 9.37
C GLY A 140 -18.07 -10.30 8.61
N ALA A 141 -19.17 -10.80 9.16
CA ALA A 141 -20.48 -10.69 8.54
C ALA A 141 -20.99 -9.25 8.63
N PHE A 142 -20.78 -8.60 9.76
CA PHE A 142 -21.09 -7.18 9.93
C PHE A 142 -20.25 -6.30 8.98
N ALA A 143 -18.93 -6.50 8.94
CA ALA A 143 -18.06 -5.75 8.04
C ALA A 143 -18.45 -5.95 6.56
N LYS A 144 -18.90 -7.15 6.19
CA LYS A 144 -19.41 -7.44 4.85
C LYS A 144 -20.69 -6.65 4.55
N ARG A 145 -21.64 -6.57 5.48
CA ARG A 145 -22.85 -5.74 5.30
C ARG A 145 -22.53 -4.26 5.17
N VAL A 146 -21.57 -3.75 5.97
CA VAL A 146 -21.10 -2.36 5.84
C VAL A 146 -20.50 -2.12 4.44
N LEU A 147 -19.66 -3.03 3.94
CA LEU A 147 -19.11 -2.96 2.61
C LEU A 147 -20.21 -2.94 1.54
N ASP A 148 -21.17 -3.86 1.63
CA ASP A 148 -22.24 -3.97 0.63
C ASP A 148 -23.12 -2.71 0.60
N ALA A 149 -23.43 -2.13 1.77
CA ALA A 149 -24.18 -0.89 1.87
C ALA A 149 -23.41 0.29 1.28
N LEU A 150 -22.10 0.42 1.56
CA LEU A 150 -21.25 1.44 0.95
C LEU A 150 -21.22 1.31 -0.58
N VAL A 151 -21.10 0.09 -1.09
CA VAL A 151 -21.12 -0.17 -2.55
C VAL A 151 -22.47 0.19 -3.15
N ALA A 152 -23.57 -0.10 -2.46
CA ALA A 152 -24.92 0.30 -2.89
C ALA A 152 -25.09 1.83 -2.98
N ASP A 153 -24.41 2.57 -2.08
CA ASP A 153 -24.36 4.04 -2.09
C ASP A 153 -23.29 4.59 -3.07
N GLY A 154 -22.67 3.75 -3.90
CA GLY A 154 -21.68 4.14 -4.91
C GLY A 154 -20.26 4.33 -4.36
N VAL A 155 -20.00 3.94 -3.11
CA VAL A 155 -18.68 4.06 -2.46
C VAL A 155 -17.96 2.71 -2.50
N PHE A 156 -16.96 2.58 -3.36
CA PHE A 156 -16.20 1.35 -3.48
C PHE A 156 -15.10 1.27 -2.41
N VAL A 157 -15.23 0.31 -1.51
CA VAL A 157 -14.19 -0.09 -0.55
C VAL A 157 -13.87 -1.57 -0.70
N ARG A 158 -12.81 -2.02 -0.06
CA ARG A 158 -12.44 -3.45 -0.03
C ARG A 158 -12.49 -3.97 1.40
N MET A 159 -12.36 -5.29 1.56
CA MET A 159 -12.14 -5.93 2.85
C MET A 159 -11.16 -7.10 2.71
N PRO A 160 -10.40 -7.45 3.74
CA PRO A 160 -9.69 -8.72 3.80
C PRO A 160 -10.67 -9.89 3.82
N PHE A 161 -10.31 -11.02 3.20
CA PHE A 161 -11.23 -12.16 3.05
C PHE A 161 -11.11 -13.19 4.18
N VAL A 162 -10.04 -13.12 4.98
CA VAL A 162 -9.70 -14.15 5.98
C VAL A 162 -9.66 -13.56 7.38
N ALA A 163 -10.21 -14.31 8.34
CA ALA A 163 -10.14 -13.96 9.76
C ALA A 163 -8.66 -13.92 10.25
N PRO A 164 -8.34 -13.04 11.20
CA PRO A 164 -9.23 -12.07 11.85
C PRO A 164 -9.41 -10.75 11.07
N GLY A 165 -8.75 -10.57 9.92
CA GLY A 165 -8.76 -9.35 9.14
C GLY A 165 -10.11 -9.02 8.48
N ASN A 166 -10.96 -10.03 8.27
CA ASN A 166 -12.24 -9.89 7.58
C ASN A 166 -13.31 -9.08 8.36
N ARG A 167 -13.02 -8.67 9.60
CA ARG A 167 -13.86 -7.77 10.40
C ARG A 167 -13.65 -6.29 10.07
N ALA A 168 -12.80 -5.98 9.09
CA ALA A 168 -12.42 -4.64 8.73
C ALA A 168 -12.73 -4.33 7.26
N ILE A 169 -12.98 -3.06 6.97
CA ILE A 169 -12.99 -2.51 5.60
C ILE A 169 -11.66 -1.82 5.31
N ARG A 170 -11.26 -1.76 4.04
CA ARG A 170 -10.07 -1.07 3.57
C ARG A 170 -10.45 0.09 2.66
N VAL A 171 -10.24 1.31 3.15
CA VAL A 171 -10.58 2.56 2.48
C VAL A 171 -9.33 3.12 1.81
N GLY A 172 -9.35 3.30 0.49
CA GLY A 172 -8.28 3.94 -0.27
C GLY A 172 -8.21 5.45 -0.01
N THR A 173 -7.02 6.02 -0.08
CA THR A 173 -6.86 7.48 -0.04
C THR A 173 -7.37 8.05 -1.36
N GLY A 174 -8.50 8.77 -1.30
CA GLY A 174 -9.10 9.49 -2.40
C GLY A 174 -8.76 10.98 -2.37
N ARG A 175 -9.26 11.70 -3.37
CA ARG A 175 -9.28 13.16 -3.33
C ARG A 175 -10.24 13.64 -2.25
N LYS A 176 -10.21 14.95 -1.97
CA LYS A 176 -11.11 15.55 -0.96
C LYS A 176 -12.58 15.20 -1.23
N GLU A 177 -13.01 15.33 -2.48
CA GLU A 177 -14.39 15.09 -2.91
C GLU A 177 -14.79 13.62 -2.71
N ASP A 178 -13.89 12.68 -3.00
CA ASP A 178 -14.12 11.25 -2.80
C ASP A 178 -14.31 10.92 -1.30
N LEU A 179 -13.53 11.57 -0.44
CA LEU A 179 -13.65 11.40 1.01
C LEU A 179 -14.89 12.10 1.59
N ASP A 180 -15.36 13.21 1.00
CA ASP A 180 -16.63 13.85 1.36
C ASP A 180 -17.80 12.87 1.12
N VAL A 181 -17.79 12.15 0.00
CA VAL A 181 -18.80 11.12 -0.31
C VAL A 181 -18.73 9.95 0.66
N PHE A 182 -17.52 9.45 0.97
CA PHE A 182 -17.34 8.37 1.94
C PHE A 182 -17.85 8.78 3.34
N GLU A 183 -17.53 9.99 3.78
CA GLU A 183 -17.96 10.54 5.08
C GLU A 183 -19.49 10.63 5.19
N ALA A 184 -20.15 11.04 4.11
CA ALA A 184 -21.61 11.11 4.06
C ALA A 184 -22.29 9.73 4.03
N ALA A 185 -21.69 8.74 3.33
CA ALA A 185 -22.28 7.41 3.17
C ALA A 185 -22.08 6.50 4.40
N LEU A 186 -20.97 6.67 5.14
CA LEU A 186 -20.60 5.74 6.22
C LEU A 186 -21.67 5.59 7.31
N PRO A 187 -22.30 6.63 7.86
CA PRO A 187 -23.34 6.49 8.88
C PRO A 187 -24.58 5.72 8.38
N HIS A 188 -24.98 5.91 7.13
CA HIS A 188 -26.06 5.17 6.50
C HIS A 188 -25.69 3.69 6.38
N ALA A 189 -24.51 3.38 5.89
CA ALA A 189 -24.01 2.01 5.75
C ALA A 189 -23.93 1.27 7.10
N LEU A 190 -23.46 1.95 8.15
CA LEU A 190 -23.40 1.38 9.50
C LEU A 190 -24.80 1.10 10.08
N LYS A 191 -25.77 1.97 9.80
CA LYS A 191 -27.16 1.75 10.21
C LYS A 191 -27.76 0.54 9.49
N ALA A 192 -27.66 0.49 8.17
CA ALA A 192 -28.16 -0.61 7.35
C ALA A 192 -27.52 -1.96 7.70
N ALA A 193 -26.26 -1.98 8.11
CA ALA A 193 -25.56 -3.19 8.50
C ALA A 193 -26.04 -3.78 9.85
N ARG A 194 -26.74 -3.00 10.69
CA ARG A 194 -27.28 -3.41 12.00
C ARG A 194 -28.72 -3.90 11.91
N GLU A 195 -29.44 -3.55 10.87
CA GLU A 195 -30.78 -4.05 10.54
C GLU A 195 -30.72 -5.45 9.91
#